data_182379a4415d62ed19e3f66396664cb6
#
_entry.id   182379a4415d62ed19e3f66396664cb6
#
_cell.length_a   1.000
_cell.length_b   1.000
_cell.length_c   1.000
_cell.angle_alpha   90.00
_cell.angle_beta   90.00
_cell.angle_gamma   90.00
#
_symmetry.space_group_name_H-M   'P 1'
#
loop_
_entity.id
_entity.type
_entity.pdbx_description
1 polymer ?
#
loop_
_entity_poly.entity_id
_entity_poly.type
_entity_poly.pdbx_seq_one_letter_code
_entity_poly.pdbx_strand_id
1 'polypeptide(L)'
;METINQSETIRIKRISQFEYFFGDSGKQGIMHVARALTFDNPSPFAYSRTIRKFDRRRLTFRIGMLRTIEKYASENDVNVVVDDFDHEVPKIEIDDRMSGKFIHQRMAVEAFYKRRFGIIVVPTRGGKTFIAAEILRIFLMTEHEGKFLFITDNVTLFNQAFTDFTNYFSRYGGLDVGFIKEGHCDTSKRVTIAMIQTIQSVLSNRCRDLRKKKDLVSYLRGLKFLCVDEVHDNCSDSKLKIYKMMHGLEYQLCLSATPYRSGQFVQNLKLMEWSGDVIYEISEEVLRKRGVLSEYRVLMLMVDHDSTNCIDTDYSVLLKKLIYESKVRNGVLLRLIEILREMGLKTLLMFHSVEHERIISEMTGIPFISGETSSDERESRKSEFLDARGGMLLASDIFKKGVALPQVEVLINVDGGLEDANTIQKKGRVLGSTDTKNRSMVIDFFDMYRVHFKNHSLKRLNTYVNSVGDDSVDVLDSGNGEWIDDAKNIIRKWFNVGDNYTDMR
;
A
#
# COMPACT_ATOMS: atom_id res chain seq x y z
N MET A 1 -7.32 -27.17 44.21
CA MET A 1 -7.28 -27.72 42.83
C MET A 1 -8.65 -27.48 42.23
N GLU A 2 -8.83 -26.35 41.55
CA GLU A 2 -10.06 -26.05 40.83
C GLU A 2 -10.14 -27.01 39.66
N THR A 3 -11.16 -27.82 39.62
CA THR A 3 -11.53 -28.65 38.45
C THR A 3 -11.89 -27.68 37.31
N ILE A 4 -10.92 -27.39 36.42
CA ILE A 4 -11.16 -26.69 35.16
C ILE A 4 -12.23 -27.50 34.42
N ASN A 5 -13.37 -26.88 34.25
CA ASN A 5 -14.53 -27.47 33.61
C ASN A 5 -14.15 -27.81 32.15
N GLN A 6 -13.84 -29.07 31.84
CA GLN A 6 -13.39 -29.53 30.52
C GLN A 6 -14.39 -29.23 29.38
N SER A 7 -15.60 -28.75 29.73
CA SER A 7 -16.68 -28.45 28.78
C SER A 7 -16.53 -27.10 28.05
N GLU A 8 -15.66 -26.20 28.52
CA GLU A 8 -15.51 -24.83 27.98
C GLU A 8 -14.14 -24.58 27.33
N THR A 9 -13.44 -25.64 26.96
CA THR A 9 -12.13 -25.51 26.32
C THR A 9 -12.24 -25.65 24.80
N ILE A 10 -11.78 -24.66 24.06
CA ILE A 10 -11.56 -24.73 22.62
C ILE A 10 -10.21 -25.41 22.37
N ARG A 11 -10.21 -26.54 21.67
CA ARG A 11 -9.00 -27.23 21.23
C ARG A 11 -8.81 -27.04 19.73
N ILE A 12 -7.69 -26.47 19.34
CA ILE A 12 -7.38 -26.10 17.96
C ILE A 12 -6.09 -26.80 17.59
N LYS A 13 -6.12 -27.55 16.50
CA LYS A 13 -4.94 -28.25 15.97
C LYS A 13 -4.65 -27.77 14.56
N ARG A 14 -3.42 -27.35 14.29
CA ARG A 14 -3.00 -27.04 12.93
C ARG A 14 -2.88 -28.33 12.11
N ILE A 15 -3.57 -28.36 10.98
CA ILE A 15 -3.61 -29.55 10.10
C ILE A 15 -2.92 -29.30 8.75
N SER A 16 -2.69 -28.03 8.40
CA SER A 16 -1.92 -27.62 7.24
C SER A 16 -1.32 -26.23 7.47
N GLN A 17 -0.52 -25.75 6.55
CA GLN A 17 0.03 -24.37 6.61
C GLN A 17 -1.06 -23.29 6.70
N PHE A 18 -2.30 -23.59 6.28
CA PHE A 18 -3.37 -22.60 6.12
C PHE A 18 -4.64 -22.92 6.89
N GLU A 19 -4.73 -24.07 7.54
CA GLU A 19 -5.98 -24.51 8.18
C GLU A 19 -5.73 -25.10 9.56
N TYR A 20 -6.63 -24.73 10.47
CA TYR A 20 -6.79 -25.32 11.78
C TYR A 20 -8.05 -26.19 11.83
N PHE A 21 -7.96 -27.31 12.55
CA PHE A 21 -9.07 -28.18 12.91
C PHE A 21 -9.48 -27.92 14.37
N PHE A 22 -10.77 -27.91 14.65
CA PHE A 22 -11.32 -27.65 15.98
C PHE A 22 -12.33 -28.72 16.44
N GLY A 23 -12.41 -29.85 15.75
CA GLY A 23 -13.33 -30.92 16.07
C GLY A 23 -13.14 -31.57 17.45
N ASP A 24 -11.92 -31.49 17.99
CA ASP A 24 -11.58 -32.02 19.32
C ASP A 24 -12.04 -31.13 20.48
N SER A 25 -12.66 -29.97 20.18
CA SER A 25 -13.11 -29.01 21.18
C SER A 25 -14.38 -29.42 21.96
N GLY A 26 -14.96 -30.56 21.63
CA GLY A 26 -16.26 -30.95 22.17
C GLY A 26 -17.42 -30.06 21.70
N LYS A 27 -18.66 -30.43 22.08
CA LYS A 27 -19.86 -29.72 21.56
C LYS A 27 -19.89 -28.22 21.90
N GLN A 28 -19.52 -27.83 23.13
CA GLN A 28 -19.52 -26.44 23.56
C GLN A 28 -18.38 -25.65 22.92
N GLY A 29 -17.16 -26.19 22.88
CA GLY A 29 -16.03 -25.55 22.21
C GLY A 29 -16.29 -25.34 20.72
N ILE A 30 -16.93 -26.29 20.04
CA ILE A 30 -17.36 -26.13 18.64
C ILE A 30 -18.37 -24.97 18.51
N MET A 31 -19.30 -24.82 19.47
CA MET A 31 -20.25 -23.71 19.48
C MET A 31 -19.54 -22.35 19.69
N HIS A 32 -18.54 -22.28 20.56
CA HIS A 32 -17.75 -21.06 20.76
C HIS A 32 -17.02 -20.65 19.48
N VAL A 33 -16.33 -21.59 18.80
CA VAL A 33 -15.69 -21.32 17.50
C VAL A 33 -16.72 -20.84 16.47
N ALA A 34 -17.88 -21.49 16.40
CA ALA A 34 -18.93 -21.11 15.46
C ALA A 34 -19.46 -19.68 15.74
N ARG A 35 -19.59 -19.28 17.01
CA ARG A 35 -19.96 -17.92 17.39
C ARG A 35 -18.86 -16.92 17.05
N ALA A 36 -17.62 -17.21 17.44
CA ALA A 36 -16.46 -16.36 17.17
C ALA A 36 -16.27 -16.07 15.66
N LEU A 37 -16.56 -17.06 14.81
CA LEU A 37 -16.35 -16.95 13.36
C LEU A 37 -17.65 -16.72 12.55
N THR A 38 -18.71 -16.26 13.19
CA THR A 38 -19.95 -15.81 12.52
C THR A 38 -20.13 -14.31 12.74
N PHE A 39 -20.13 -13.56 11.68
CA PHE A 39 -20.18 -12.10 11.68
C PHE A 39 -21.50 -11.61 11.07
N ASP A 40 -22.00 -10.48 11.52
CA ASP A 40 -23.09 -9.79 10.87
C ASP A 40 -22.63 -9.21 9.53
N ASN A 41 -23.50 -9.35 8.52
CA ASN A 41 -23.22 -8.77 7.22
C ASN A 41 -23.75 -7.33 7.18
N PRO A 42 -22.87 -6.32 7.04
CA PRO A 42 -23.28 -4.92 7.08
C PRO A 42 -24.04 -4.48 5.82
N SER A 43 -24.06 -5.28 4.76
CA SER A 43 -24.77 -4.94 3.53
C SER A 43 -26.27 -5.17 3.65
N PRO A 44 -27.13 -4.14 3.51
CA PRO A 44 -28.59 -4.30 3.57
C PRO A 44 -29.15 -5.12 2.41
N PHE A 45 -28.39 -5.27 1.32
CA PHE A 45 -28.77 -6.02 0.11
C PHE A 45 -28.18 -7.44 0.07
N ALA A 46 -27.53 -7.88 1.15
CA ALA A 46 -26.93 -9.20 1.18
C ALA A 46 -27.97 -10.31 1.26
N TYR A 47 -27.77 -11.39 0.47
CA TYR A 47 -28.61 -12.57 0.50
C TYR A 47 -28.60 -13.26 1.88
N SER A 48 -27.50 -13.17 2.63
CA SER A 48 -27.38 -13.70 3.99
C SER A 48 -27.06 -12.58 4.98
N ARG A 49 -27.74 -12.56 6.11
CA ARG A 49 -27.47 -11.62 7.22
C ARG A 49 -26.18 -11.94 7.96
N THR A 50 -25.63 -13.13 7.78
CA THR A 50 -24.42 -13.56 8.47
C THR A 50 -23.35 -14.05 7.51
N ILE A 51 -22.07 -13.79 7.86
CA ILE A 51 -20.88 -14.27 7.17
C ILE A 51 -20.20 -15.29 8.08
N ARG A 52 -19.98 -16.50 7.58
CA ARG A 52 -19.29 -17.57 8.32
C ARG A 52 -17.90 -17.80 7.74
N LYS A 53 -16.91 -17.89 8.61
CA LYS A 53 -15.49 -18.07 8.28
C LYS A 53 -14.92 -19.40 8.74
N PHE A 54 -15.75 -20.46 8.71
CA PHE A 54 -15.36 -21.83 9.01
C PHE A 54 -16.14 -22.83 8.17
N ASP A 55 -15.56 -24.01 7.95
CA ASP A 55 -16.21 -25.15 7.30
C ASP A 55 -16.94 -26.01 8.37
N ARG A 56 -18.26 -26.04 8.32
CA ARG A 56 -19.10 -26.79 9.29
C ARG A 56 -18.98 -28.30 9.17
N ARG A 57 -18.63 -28.81 7.97
CA ARG A 57 -18.53 -30.26 7.73
C ARG A 57 -17.16 -30.77 8.14
N ARG A 58 -16.13 -30.05 7.77
CA ARG A 58 -14.73 -30.40 8.07
C ARG A 58 -14.30 -29.94 9.47
N LEU A 59 -15.06 -29.07 10.12
CA LEU A 59 -14.71 -28.39 11.37
C LEU A 59 -13.33 -27.72 11.30
N THR A 60 -13.10 -26.99 10.20
CA THR A 60 -11.84 -26.29 9.95
C THR A 60 -12.08 -24.80 9.71
N PHE A 61 -11.06 -24.01 9.98
CA PHE A 61 -11.01 -22.58 9.62
C PHE A 61 -9.61 -22.21 9.14
N ARG A 62 -9.52 -21.10 8.40
CA ARG A 62 -8.25 -20.61 7.90
C ARG A 62 -7.44 -19.93 9.02
N ILE A 63 -6.12 -20.08 8.95
CA ILE A 63 -5.16 -19.62 9.97
C ILE A 63 -5.37 -18.15 10.38
N GLY A 64 -5.72 -17.26 9.46
CA GLY A 64 -5.97 -15.84 9.74
C GLY A 64 -7.19 -15.57 10.64
N MET A 65 -7.96 -16.60 11.01
CA MET A 65 -9.09 -16.47 11.94
C MET A 65 -8.73 -16.83 13.39
N LEU A 66 -7.52 -17.28 13.65
CA LEU A 66 -7.13 -17.74 15.00
C LEU A 66 -7.26 -16.63 16.04
N ARG A 67 -6.71 -15.45 15.77
CA ARG A 67 -6.79 -14.30 16.70
C ARG A 67 -8.22 -13.87 17.00
N THR A 68 -9.13 -14.03 16.03
CA THR A 68 -10.55 -13.75 16.27
C THR A 68 -11.15 -14.69 17.30
N ILE A 69 -10.74 -15.96 17.27
CA ILE A 69 -11.16 -16.95 18.27
C ILE A 69 -10.52 -16.65 19.61
N GLU A 70 -9.22 -16.36 19.67
CA GLU A 70 -8.50 -16.01 20.90
C GLU A 70 -9.11 -14.77 21.57
N LYS A 71 -9.42 -13.74 20.79
CA LYS A 71 -10.09 -12.53 21.28
C LYS A 71 -11.49 -12.87 21.84
N TYR A 72 -12.31 -13.59 21.09
CA TYR A 72 -13.62 -14.01 21.54
C TYR A 72 -13.54 -14.83 22.83
N ALA A 73 -12.59 -15.75 22.90
CA ALA A 73 -12.41 -16.60 24.06
C ALA A 73 -12.00 -15.80 25.32
N SER A 74 -11.09 -14.84 25.15
CA SER A 74 -10.71 -13.92 26.22
C SER A 74 -11.89 -13.06 26.72
N GLU A 75 -12.76 -12.62 25.82
CA GLU A 75 -13.95 -11.83 26.17
C GLU A 75 -15.08 -12.66 26.84
N ASN A 76 -15.03 -13.99 26.75
CA ASN A 76 -16.05 -14.90 27.26
C ASN A 76 -15.53 -15.92 28.30
N ASP A 77 -14.33 -15.71 28.85
CA ASP A 77 -13.67 -16.58 29.85
C ASP A 77 -13.55 -18.06 29.39
N VAL A 78 -13.33 -18.27 28.08
CA VAL A 78 -13.16 -19.60 27.49
C VAL A 78 -11.68 -19.89 27.32
N ASN A 79 -11.24 -21.07 27.76
CA ASN A 79 -9.85 -21.50 27.56
C ASN A 79 -9.60 -21.94 26.12
N VAL A 80 -8.46 -21.55 25.54
CA VAL A 80 -8.04 -21.94 24.19
C VAL A 80 -6.70 -22.68 24.28
N VAL A 81 -6.67 -23.89 23.72
CA VAL A 81 -5.45 -24.68 23.57
C VAL A 81 -5.17 -24.82 22.08
N VAL A 82 -4.03 -24.31 21.65
CA VAL A 82 -3.61 -24.35 20.24
C VAL A 82 -2.41 -25.29 20.11
N ASP A 83 -2.58 -26.32 19.29
CA ASP A 83 -1.50 -27.21 18.83
C ASP A 83 -1.05 -26.71 17.45
N ASP A 84 0.03 -25.92 17.42
CA ASP A 84 0.58 -25.29 16.22
C ASP A 84 1.92 -25.93 15.82
N PHE A 85 2.31 -25.73 14.56
CA PHE A 85 3.63 -26.12 14.08
C PHE A 85 4.69 -25.18 14.67
N ASP A 86 5.72 -25.75 15.23
CA ASP A 86 6.89 -25.01 15.66
C ASP A 86 7.85 -24.83 14.48
N HIS A 87 8.17 -23.59 14.16
CA HIS A 87 9.06 -23.27 13.05
C HIS A 87 10.37 -22.68 13.60
N GLU A 88 11.45 -23.39 13.38
CA GLU A 88 12.77 -22.83 13.64
C GLU A 88 13.10 -21.72 12.65
N VAL A 89 13.62 -20.61 13.17
CA VAL A 89 14.19 -19.54 12.35
C VAL A 89 15.49 -20.06 11.76
N PRO A 90 15.68 -20.01 10.43
CA PRO A 90 16.91 -20.45 9.80
C PRO A 90 18.12 -19.72 10.40
N LYS A 91 19.17 -20.46 10.78
CA LYS A 91 20.44 -19.91 11.27
C LYS A 91 21.30 -19.38 10.12
N ILE A 92 20.75 -18.43 9.37
CA ILE A 92 21.43 -17.78 8.26
C ILE A 92 21.65 -16.32 8.63
N GLU A 93 22.83 -15.83 8.35
CA GLU A 93 23.17 -14.44 8.56
C GLU A 93 22.31 -13.55 7.68
N ILE A 94 21.58 -12.62 8.30
CA ILE A 94 20.77 -11.62 7.63
C ILE A 94 21.69 -10.53 7.11
N ASP A 95 21.40 -10.01 5.91
CA ASP A 95 22.16 -8.95 5.25
C ASP A 95 22.51 -7.80 6.21
N ASP A 96 23.77 -7.43 6.30
CA ASP A 96 24.32 -6.42 7.22
C ASP A 96 23.73 -5.02 6.96
N ARG A 97 23.25 -4.74 5.74
CA ARG A 97 22.52 -3.51 5.39
C ARG A 97 21.23 -3.35 6.21
N MET A 98 20.68 -4.46 6.73
CA MET A 98 19.51 -4.45 7.62
C MET A 98 19.88 -4.16 9.08
N SER A 99 20.83 -3.24 9.30
CA SER A 99 21.30 -2.79 10.62
C SER A 99 21.08 -1.29 10.83
N GLY A 100 21.38 -0.78 12.00
CA GLY A 100 21.26 0.63 12.32
C GLY A 100 19.84 1.19 12.07
N LYS A 101 19.71 2.21 11.23
CA LYS A 101 18.42 2.80 10.89
C LYS A 101 17.46 1.81 10.20
N PHE A 102 17.99 0.77 9.58
CA PHE A 102 17.20 -0.26 8.86
C PHE A 102 16.93 -1.54 9.67
N ILE A 103 17.21 -1.55 10.96
CA ILE A 103 16.98 -2.72 11.85
C ILE A 103 15.54 -3.27 11.78
N HIS A 104 14.56 -2.44 11.46
CA HIS A 104 13.17 -2.86 11.28
C HIS A 104 13.01 -3.89 10.15
N GLN A 105 13.84 -3.84 9.12
CA GLN A 105 13.79 -4.81 8.02
C GLN A 105 14.26 -6.18 8.50
N ARG A 106 15.33 -6.23 9.30
CA ARG A 106 15.78 -7.45 9.96
C ARG A 106 14.71 -8.06 10.86
N MET A 107 14.08 -7.23 11.70
CA MET A 107 12.99 -7.67 12.58
C MET A 107 11.81 -8.24 11.80
N ALA A 108 11.48 -7.65 10.64
CA ALA A 108 10.42 -8.15 9.76
C ALA A 108 10.78 -9.52 9.15
N VAL A 109 12.02 -9.72 8.71
CA VAL A 109 12.53 -11.00 8.20
C VAL A 109 12.45 -12.08 9.28
N GLU A 110 12.93 -11.79 10.49
CA GLU A 110 12.87 -12.71 11.63
C GLU A 110 11.42 -13.07 12.01
N ALA A 111 10.53 -12.08 12.04
CA ALA A 111 9.11 -12.29 12.32
C ALA A 111 8.45 -13.21 11.28
N PHE A 112 8.83 -13.04 9.99
CA PHE A 112 8.31 -13.90 8.94
C PHE A 112 8.74 -15.35 9.11
N TYR A 113 10.02 -15.61 9.36
CA TYR A 113 10.49 -17.00 9.50
C TYR A 113 9.96 -17.72 10.74
N LYS A 114 9.61 -16.99 11.80
CA LYS A 114 8.90 -17.57 12.96
C LYS A 114 7.49 -18.06 12.62
N ARG A 115 6.83 -17.42 11.67
CA ARG A 115 5.43 -17.71 11.32
C ARG A 115 5.26 -18.37 9.96
N ARG A 116 6.13 -18.08 9.00
CA ARG A 116 6.08 -18.49 7.58
C ARG A 116 4.82 -18.05 6.82
N PHE A 117 3.91 -17.36 7.50
CA PHE A 117 2.62 -16.96 7.00
C PHE A 117 2.15 -15.66 7.67
N GLY A 118 1.76 -14.66 6.90
CA GLY A 118 1.18 -13.44 7.44
C GLY A 118 1.48 -12.18 6.66
N ILE A 119 1.04 -11.06 7.23
CA ILE A 119 1.17 -9.72 6.64
C ILE A 119 2.31 -8.98 7.33
N ILE A 120 3.23 -8.42 6.56
CA ILE A 120 4.20 -7.43 7.00
C ILE A 120 3.70 -6.05 6.60
N VAL A 121 3.44 -5.21 7.60
CA VAL A 121 2.97 -3.83 7.43
C VAL A 121 4.15 -2.89 7.58
N VAL A 122 4.57 -2.33 6.46
CA VAL A 122 5.66 -1.35 6.40
C VAL A 122 5.23 -0.20 5.49
N PRO A 123 5.34 1.04 5.95
CA PRO A 123 4.99 2.21 5.15
C PRO A 123 5.68 2.23 3.79
N THR A 124 5.13 3.01 2.86
CA THR A 124 5.77 3.28 1.58
C THR A 124 7.18 3.82 1.84
N ARG A 125 8.18 3.33 1.10
CA ARG A 125 9.61 3.64 1.29
C ARG A 125 10.29 3.04 2.53
N GLY A 126 9.58 2.29 3.36
CA GLY A 126 10.19 1.56 4.48
C GLY A 126 10.96 0.30 4.06
N GLY A 127 11.02 -0.04 2.76
CA GLY A 127 11.84 -1.14 2.24
C GLY A 127 11.13 -2.48 2.11
N LYS A 128 9.81 -2.50 1.81
CA LYS A 128 9.05 -3.74 1.58
C LYS A 128 9.72 -4.70 0.61
N THR A 129 10.15 -4.20 -0.55
CA THR A 129 10.82 -5.01 -1.59
C THR A 129 12.15 -5.56 -1.11
N PHE A 130 12.89 -4.77 -0.32
CA PHE A 130 14.16 -5.19 0.26
C PHE A 130 13.98 -6.31 1.29
N ILE A 131 12.95 -6.21 2.13
CA ILE A 131 12.54 -7.27 3.08
C ILE A 131 12.16 -8.55 2.30
N ALA A 132 11.37 -8.43 1.24
CA ALA A 132 10.99 -9.57 0.40
C ALA A 132 12.19 -10.22 -0.29
N ALA A 133 13.16 -9.42 -0.76
CA ALA A 133 14.38 -9.90 -1.40
C ALA A 133 15.26 -10.69 -0.41
N GLU A 134 15.39 -10.23 0.84
CA GLU A 134 16.14 -10.95 1.85
C GLU A 134 15.44 -12.25 2.27
N ILE A 135 14.13 -12.21 2.47
CA ILE A 135 13.33 -13.41 2.73
C ILE A 135 13.49 -14.41 1.58
N LEU A 136 13.45 -13.94 0.32
CA LEU A 136 13.71 -14.79 -0.85
C LEU A 136 15.13 -15.37 -0.83
N ARG A 137 16.16 -14.57 -0.48
CA ARG A 137 17.55 -15.05 -0.40
C ARG A 137 17.67 -16.22 0.59
N ILE A 138 17.14 -16.05 1.79
CA ILE A 138 17.16 -17.09 2.82
C ILE A 138 16.40 -18.33 2.35
N PHE A 139 15.21 -18.15 1.73
CA PHE A 139 14.45 -19.26 1.14
C PHE A 139 15.25 -20.03 0.09
N LEU A 140 15.96 -19.36 -0.81
CA LEU A 140 16.77 -20.00 -1.85
C LEU A 140 17.96 -20.78 -1.28
N MET A 141 18.45 -20.39 -0.09
CA MET A 141 19.54 -21.08 0.60
C MET A 141 19.05 -22.29 1.41
N THR A 142 17.80 -22.25 1.90
CA THR A 142 17.23 -23.32 2.75
C THR A 142 16.42 -24.34 1.97
N GLU A 143 15.77 -23.93 0.90
CA GLU A 143 14.87 -24.76 0.08
C GLU A 143 15.47 -25.00 -1.30
N HIS A 144 16.24 -26.08 -1.47
CA HIS A 144 17.02 -26.30 -2.71
C HIS A 144 16.17 -26.44 -3.98
N GLU A 145 14.95 -26.96 -3.91
CA GLU A 145 14.06 -27.19 -5.07
C GLU A 145 12.80 -26.33 -5.06
N GLY A 146 12.59 -25.52 -4.02
CA GLY A 146 11.39 -24.70 -3.87
C GLY A 146 11.27 -23.61 -4.93
N LYS A 147 10.05 -23.43 -5.47
CA LYS A 147 9.72 -22.32 -6.38
C LYS A 147 9.09 -21.16 -5.62
N PHE A 148 9.49 -19.95 -6.00
CA PHE A 148 9.02 -18.70 -5.44
C PHE A 148 8.26 -17.89 -6.51
N LEU A 149 7.11 -17.35 -6.13
CA LEU A 149 6.29 -16.47 -6.98
C LEU A 149 6.03 -15.15 -6.27
N PHE A 150 6.46 -14.04 -6.88
CA PHE A 150 6.09 -12.69 -6.47
C PHE A 150 4.95 -12.19 -7.33
N ILE A 151 3.86 -11.74 -6.73
CA ILE A 151 2.67 -11.23 -7.43
C ILE A 151 2.48 -9.75 -7.15
N THR A 152 2.24 -9.02 -8.22
CA THR A 152 1.78 -7.63 -8.20
C THR A 152 0.63 -7.42 -9.19
N ASP A 153 -0.11 -6.32 -9.05
CA ASP A 153 -1.22 -5.96 -9.92
C ASP A 153 -0.94 -4.76 -10.84
N ASN A 154 0.29 -4.22 -10.80
CA ASN A 154 0.67 -3.02 -11.52
C ASN A 154 1.98 -3.21 -12.29
N VAL A 155 2.03 -2.77 -13.55
CA VAL A 155 3.20 -2.87 -14.43
C VAL A 155 4.41 -2.14 -13.85
N THR A 156 4.20 -0.97 -13.26
CA THR A 156 5.29 -0.18 -12.66
C THR A 156 5.89 -0.89 -11.45
N LEU A 157 5.04 -1.43 -10.56
CA LEU A 157 5.49 -2.24 -9.42
C LEU A 157 6.20 -3.51 -9.87
N PHE A 158 5.71 -4.13 -10.96
CA PHE A 158 6.38 -5.28 -11.56
C PHE A 158 7.81 -4.94 -12.02
N ASN A 159 7.97 -3.87 -12.81
CA ASN A 159 9.29 -3.46 -13.31
C ASN A 159 10.21 -3.06 -12.14
N GLN A 160 9.68 -2.36 -11.15
CA GLN A 160 10.44 -1.99 -9.94
C GLN A 160 10.89 -3.23 -9.17
N ALA A 161 9.99 -4.17 -8.90
CA ALA A 161 10.34 -5.41 -8.17
C ALA A 161 11.39 -6.22 -8.93
N PHE A 162 11.28 -6.29 -10.26
CA PHE A 162 12.28 -6.97 -11.10
C PHE A 162 13.67 -6.32 -10.97
N THR A 163 13.72 -4.99 -11.08
CA THR A 163 14.95 -4.21 -10.92
C THR A 163 15.51 -4.33 -9.50
N ASP A 164 14.68 -4.17 -8.48
CA ASP A 164 15.10 -4.21 -7.08
C ASP A 164 15.64 -5.60 -6.70
N PHE A 165 15.00 -6.68 -7.14
CA PHE A 165 15.50 -8.05 -6.90
C PHE A 165 16.80 -8.29 -7.64
N THR A 166 16.90 -7.92 -8.91
CA THR A 166 18.13 -8.05 -9.68
C THR A 166 19.28 -7.30 -9.03
N ASN A 167 19.07 -6.05 -8.62
CA ASN A 167 20.07 -5.23 -7.93
C ASN A 167 20.45 -5.82 -6.55
N TYR A 168 19.46 -6.30 -5.80
CA TYR A 168 19.71 -6.93 -4.51
C TYR A 168 20.62 -8.15 -4.65
N PHE A 169 20.28 -9.04 -5.57
CA PHE A 169 20.99 -10.30 -5.78
C PHE A 169 22.32 -10.15 -6.54
N SER A 170 22.62 -9.00 -7.14
CA SER A 170 23.91 -8.76 -7.78
C SER A 170 25.10 -9.01 -6.85
N ARG A 171 24.93 -8.79 -5.54
CA ARG A 171 25.93 -9.09 -4.50
C ARG A 171 26.08 -10.57 -4.17
N TYR A 172 25.13 -11.39 -4.56
CA TYR A 172 25.05 -12.82 -4.23
C TYR A 172 25.20 -13.72 -5.47
N GLY A 173 25.88 -13.22 -6.51
CA GLY A 173 26.11 -13.97 -7.75
C GLY A 173 25.00 -13.84 -8.80
N GLY A 174 24.03 -12.95 -8.57
CA GLY A 174 22.92 -12.71 -9.47
C GLY A 174 21.69 -13.57 -9.17
N LEU A 175 20.59 -13.31 -9.87
CA LEU A 175 19.33 -14.04 -9.77
C LEU A 175 18.76 -14.27 -11.15
N ASP A 176 18.48 -15.52 -11.46
CA ASP A 176 17.80 -15.90 -12.71
C ASP A 176 16.28 -15.86 -12.46
N VAL A 177 15.61 -14.87 -13.04
CA VAL A 177 14.19 -14.57 -12.78
C VAL A 177 13.35 -14.84 -14.03
N GLY A 178 12.35 -15.70 -13.91
CA GLY A 178 11.28 -15.83 -14.86
C GLY A 178 10.21 -14.74 -14.66
N PHE A 179 9.39 -14.52 -15.68
CA PHE A 179 8.32 -13.54 -15.55
C PHE A 179 7.03 -13.94 -16.28
N ILE A 180 5.91 -13.45 -15.72
CA ILE A 180 4.57 -13.62 -16.28
C ILE A 180 3.94 -12.24 -16.46
N LYS A 181 4.01 -11.73 -17.70
CA LYS A 181 3.55 -10.38 -18.04
C LYS A 181 3.20 -10.29 -19.54
N GLU A 182 2.16 -9.54 -19.89
CA GLU A 182 1.81 -9.20 -21.28
C GLU A 182 1.76 -10.41 -22.23
N GLY A 183 1.13 -11.50 -21.79
CA GLY A 183 1.02 -12.75 -22.54
C GLY A 183 2.25 -13.66 -22.46
N HIS A 184 3.40 -13.19 -21.99
CA HIS A 184 4.55 -14.04 -21.69
C HIS A 184 4.31 -14.81 -20.38
N CYS A 185 4.76 -16.06 -20.33
CA CYS A 185 4.56 -16.93 -19.16
C CYS A 185 5.75 -17.90 -19.03
N ASP A 186 6.82 -17.44 -18.37
CA ASP A 186 7.97 -18.29 -18.07
C ASP A 186 7.86 -18.82 -16.62
N THR A 187 7.61 -20.11 -16.51
CA THR A 187 7.50 -20.84 -15.25
C THR A 187 8.67 -21.80 -15.03
N SER A 188 9.70 -21.74 -15.89
CA SER A 188 10.86 -22.63 -15.84
C SER A 188 11.81 -22.30 -14.67
N LYS A 189 11.85 -21.01 -14.27
CA LYS A 189 12.78 -20.53 -13.26
C LYS A 189 12.30 -20.80 -11.83
N ARG A 190 13.24 -20.86 -10.89
CA ARG A 190 12.93 -21.01 -9.45
C ARG A 190 12.21 -19.78 -8.88
N VAL A 191 12.56 -18.61 -9.37
CA VAL A 191 11.97 -17.32 -8.99
C VAL A 191 11.21 -16.75 -10.17
N THR A 192 9.96 -16.40 -9.96
CA THR A 192 9.09 -15.80 -10.98
C THR A 192 8.42 -14.55 -10.40
N ILE A 193 8.44 -13.47 -11.17
CA ILE A 193 7.66 -12.25 -10.88
C ILE A 193 6.47 -12.23 -11.85
N ALA A 194 5.27 -11.98 -11.34
CA ALA A 194 4.06 -12.09 -12.12
C ALA A 194 3.08 -10.94 -11.94
N MET A 195 2.47 -10.56 -13.05
CA MET A 195 1.24 -9.79 -13.07
C MET A 195 0.06 -10.72 -12.84
N ILE A 196 -0.75 -10.45 -11.80
CA ILE A 196 -1.91 -11.30 -11.49
C ILE A 196 -2.93 -11.33 -12.65
N GLN A 197 -3.08 -10.23 -13.38
CA GLN A 197 -3.97 -10.14 -14.54
C GLN A 197 -3.54 -11.07 -15.67
N THR A 198 -2.22 -11.25 -15.89
CA THR A 198 -1.71 -12.18 -16.89
C THR A 198 -1.98 -13.63 -16.48
N ILE A 199 -1.80 -13.97 -15.22
CA ILE A 199 -2.19 -15.29 -14.68
C ILE A 199 -3.68 -15.53 -14.90
N GLN A 200 -4.54 -14.56 -14.56
CA GLN A 200 -6.00 -14.65 -14.78
C GLN A 200 -6.34 -14.84 -16.25
N SER A 201 -5.68 -14.12 -17.15
CA SER A 201 -5.89 -14.22 -18.60
C SER A 201 -5.54 -15.62 -19.13
N VAL A 202 -4.38 -16.16 -18.75
CA VAL A 202 -3.93 -17.51 -19.15
C VAL A 202 -4.86 -18.59 -18.61
N LEU A 203 -5.35 -18.45 -17.37
CA LEU A 203 -6.27 -19.43 -16.75
C LEU A 203 -7.70 -19.31 -17.26
N SER A 204 -8.05 -18.22 -17.94
CA SER A 204 -9.39 -17.98 -18.45
C SER A 204 -9.80 -18.98 -19.55
N ASN A 205 -11.12 -19.08 -19.81
CA ASN A 205 -11.63 -19.88 -20.92
C ASN A 205 -11.33 -19.27 -22.30
N ARG A 206 -10.86 -18.01 -22.37
CA ARG A 206 -10.48 -17.33 -23.59
C ARG A 206 -9.06 -17.69 -24.07
N CYS A 207 -8.22 -18.22 -23.18
CA CYS A 207 -6.88 -18.69 -23.55
C CYS A 207 -6.98 -19.97 -24.39
N ARG A 208 -6.52 -19.91 -25.64
CA ARG A 208 -6.53 -21.04 -26.60
C ARG A 208 -5.29 -21.94 -26.48
N ASP A 209 -4.22 -21.44 -25.86
CA ASP A 209 -2.98 -22.19 -25.64
C ASP A 209 -3.14 -23.10 -24.42
N LEU A 210 -3.58 -24.33 -24.68
CA LEU A 210 -3.82 -25.34 -23.67
C LEU A 210 -2.53 -25.81 -23.00
N ARG A 211 -1.40 -25.82 -23.71
CA ARG A 211 -0.09 -26.21 -23.17
C ARG A 211 0.35 -25.19 -22.12
N LYS A 212 0.36 -23.93 -22.48
CA LYS A 212 0.68 -22.82 -21.57
C LYS A 212 -0.20 -22.82 -20.32
N LYS A 213 -1.50 -23.07 -20.47
CA LYS A 213 -2.44 -23.18 -19.36
C LYS A 213 -2.09 -24.36 -18.45
N LYS A 214 -1.77 -25.53 -19.03
CA LYS A 214 -1.40 -26.74 -18.25
C LYS A 214 -0.10 -26.53 -17.49
N ASP A 215 0.91 -25.93 -18.13
CA ASP A 215 2.21 -25.64 -17.53
C ASP A 215 2.06 -24.66 -16.35
N LEU A 216 1.26 -23.58 -16.52
CA LEU A 216 0.96 -22.64 -15.44
C LEU A 216 0.21 -23.30 -14.28
N VAL A 217 -0.78 -24.15 -14.56
CA VAL A 217 -1.51 -24.89 -13.49
C VAL A 217 -0.56 -25.81 -12.72
N SER A 218 0.33 -26.53 -13.43
CA SER A 218 1.34 -27.40 -12.80
C SER A 218 2.30 -26.58 -11.93
N TYR A 219 2.78 -25.45 -12.45
CA TYR A 219 3.63 -24.51 -11.71
C TYR A 219 2.96 -24.04 -10.42
N LEU A 220 1.71 -23.54 -10.51
CA LEU A 220 0.97 -23.04 -9.35
C LEU A 220 0.73 -24.10 -8.30
N ARG A 221 0.47 -25.35 -8.71
CA ARG A 221 0.26 -26.48 -7.77
C ARG A 221 1.51 -26.88 -7.01
N GLY A 222 2.67 -26.78 -7.66
CA GLY A 222 3.97 -27.12 -7.08
C GLY A 222 4.69 -25.95 -6.43
N LEU A 223 4.04 -24.79 -6.32
CA LEU A 223 4.63 -23.60 -5.72
C LEU A 223 4.82 -23.77 -4.22
N LYS A 224 6.03 -23.51 -3.70
CA LYS A 224 6.32 -23.56 -2.27
C LYS A 224 6.18 -22.19 -1.58
N PHE A 225 6.53 -21.11 -2.26
CA PHE A 225 6.50 -19.78 -1.69
C PHE A 225 5.70 -18.78 -2.55
N LEU A 226 4.74 -18.12 -1.93
CA LEU A 226 3.98 -17.01 -2.52
C LEU A 226 4.28 -15.71 -1.79
N CYS A 227 4.70 -14.69 -2.52
CA CYS A 227 4.78 -13.31 -2.04
C CYS A 227 3.77 -12.44 -2.80
N VAL A 228 2.94 -11.69 -2.09
CA VAL A 228 1.92 -10.80 -2.69
C VAL A 228 2.16 -9.38 -2.21
N ASP A 229 2.52 -8.52 -3.15
CA ASP A 229 2.65 -7.08 -2.87
C ASP A 229 1.30 -6.38 -2.97
N GLU A 230 1.14 -5.32 -2.18
CA GLU A 230 -0.11 -4.56 -2.00
C GLU A 230 -1.33 -5.50 -1.88
N VAL A 231 -1.24 -6.39 -0.89
CA VAL A 231 -2.19 -7.49 -0.70
C VAL A 231 -3.64 -7.04 -0.61
N HIS A 232 -3.90 -5.83 -0.12
CA HIS A 232 -5.25 -5.25 -0.02
C HIS A 232 -5.95 -5.09 -1.37
N ASP A 233 -5.20 -4.91 -2.47
CA ASP A 233 -5.73 -4.88 -3.84
C ASP A 233 -5.81 -6.28 -4.46
N ASN A 234 -5.20 -7.27 -3.82
CA ASN A 234 -5.00 -8.61 -4.38
C ASN A 234 -5.87 -9.71 -3.74
N CYS A 235 -6.97 -9.36 -3.03
CA CYS A 235 -7.88 -10.31 -2.37
C CYS A 235 -9.30 -10.37 -2.96
N SER A 236 -9.49 -10.04 -4.24
CA SER A 236 -10.78 -10.25 -4.91
C SER A 236 -11.09 -11.75 -5.09
N ASP A 237 -12.37 -12.11 -5.20
CA ASP A 237 -12.79 -13.52 -5.32
C ASP A 237 -12.15 -14.23 -6.52
N SER A 238 -11.93 -13.52 -7.62
CA SER A 238 -11.26 -14.06 -8.81
C SER A 238 -9.78 -14.37 -8.55
N LYS A 239 -9.08 -13.53 -7.80
CA LYS A 239 -7.68 -13.73 -7.39
C LYS A 239 -7.56 -14.86 -6.35
N LEU A 240 -8.47 -14.90 -5.37
CA LEU A 240 -8.52 -15.96 -4.36
C LEU A 240 -8.72 -17.36 -4.97
N LYS A 241 -9.45 -17.48 -6.10
CA LYS A 241 -9.57 -18.76 -6.84
C LYS A 241 -8.21 -19.26 -7.35
N ILE A 242 -7.33 -18.37 -7.79
CA ILE A 242 -5.98 -18.72 -8.24
C ILE A 242 -5.14 -19.20 -7.06
N TYR A 243 -5.17 -18.47 -5.96
CA TYR A 243 -4.40 -18.82 -4.75
C TYR A 243 -4.81 -20.18 -4.18
N LYS A 244 -6.09 -20.53 -4.26
CA LYS A 244 -6.59 -21.85 -3.86
C LYS A 244 -6.05 -23.02 -4.68
N MET A 245 -5.45 -22.76 -5.85
CA MET A 245 -4.78 -23.79 -6.66
C MET A 245 -3.37 -24.11 -6.17
N MET A 246 -2.78 -23.30 -5.31
CA MET A 246 -1.41 -23.41 -4.82
C MET A 246 -1.34 -24.35 -3.62
N HIS A 247 -1.54 -25.64 -3.85
CA HIS A 247 -1.64 -26.64 -2.76
C HIS A 247 -0.31 -26.95 -2.08
N GLY A 248 0.82 -26.67 -2.74
CA GLY A 248 2.16 -26.94 -2.24
C GLY A 248 2.77 -25.82 -1.38
N LEU A 249 2.01 -24.74 -1.10
CA LEU A 249 2.54 -23.60 -0.35
C LEU A 249 2.94 -23.99 1.08
N GLU A 250 4.16 -23.61 1.43
CA GLU A 250 4.72 -23.70 2.79
C GLU A 250 5.00 -22.31 3.37
N TYR A 251 5.16 -21.30 2.49
CA TYR A 251 5.46 -19.93 2.85
C TYR A 251 4.51 -18.97 2.12
N GLN A 252 3.93 -18.04 2.84
CA GLN A 252 3.10 -16.96 2.25
C GLN A 252 3.41 -15.64 2.92
N LEU A 253 4.05 -14.75 2.18
CA LEU A 253 4.34 -13.38 2.56
C LEU A 253 3.36 -12.43 1.89
N CYS A 254 2.68 -11.64 2.69
CA CYS A 254 1.83 -10.56 2.22
C CYS A 254 2.41 -9.22 2.65
N LEU A 255 2.55 -8.29 1.72
CA LEU A 255 3.10 -6.96 1.96
C LEU A 255 2.03 -5.90 1.76
N SER A 256 1.99 -4.91 2.63
CA SER A 256 1.16 -3.72 2.46
C SER A 256 1.65 -2.57 3.34
N ALA A 257 1.36 -1.34 2.96
CA ALA A 257 1.45 -0.19 3.86
C ALA A 257 0.17 -0.03 4.69
N THR A 258 -0.99 -0.41 4.13
CA THR A 258 -2.32 -0.23 4.71
C THR A 258 -3.20 -1.44 4.35
N PRO A 259 -3.06 -2.58 5.06
CA PRO A 259 -3.76 -3.80 4.68
C PRO A 259 -5.28 -3.68 4.82
N TYR A 260 -5.75 -2.97 5.83
CA TYR A 260 -7.18 -2.85 6.12
C TYR A 260 -7.72 -1.47 5.72
N ARG A 261 -8.93 -1.45 5.16
CA ARG A 261 -9.60 -0.23 4.70
C ARG A 261 -10.82 0.08 5.56
N SER A 262 -10.96 1.33 5.96
CA SER A 262 -12.15 1.80 6.68
C SER A 262 -13.41 1.59 5.86
N GLY A 263 -14.50 1.14 6.49
CA GLY A 263 -15.79 0.89 5.84
C GLY A 263 -15.87 -0.36 4.96
N GLN A 264 -14.77 -1.12 4.78
CA GLN A 264 -14.73 -2.33 3.94
C GLN A 264 -14.67 -3.63 4.76
N PHE A 265 -15.60 -3.80 5.70
CA PHE A 265 -15.60 -4.92 6.64
C PHE A 265 -15.48 -6.30 5.97
N VAL A 266 -16.29 -6.57 4.94
CA VAL A 266 -16.30 -7.88 4.26
C VAL A 266 -14.98 -8.16 3.54
N GLN A 267 -14.41 -7.16 2.90
CA GLN A 267 -13.12 -7.25 2.21
C GLN A 267 -11.99 -7.46 3.21
N ASN A 268 -12.01 -6.72 4.31
CA ASN A 268 -11.03 -6.89 5.39
C ASN A 268 -11.09 -8.30 6.01
N LEU A 269 -12.29 -8.87 6.22
CA LEU A 269 -12.45 -10.25 6.67
C LEU A 269 -11.90 -11.27 5.66
N LYS A 270 -12.12 -11.06 4.35
CA LYS A 270 -11.55 -11.93 3.30
C LYS A 270 -10.03 -11.84 3.28
N LEU A 271 -9.50 -10.63 3.41
CA LEU A 271 -8.06 -10.39 3.48
C LEU A 271 -7.46 -11.13 4.67
N MET A 272 -7.96 -10.91 5.88
CA MET A 272 -7.49 -11.54 7.10
C MET A 272 -7.56 -13.06 7.01
N GLU A 273 -8.71 -13.61 6.58
CA GLU A 273 -8.89 -15.06 6.42
C GLU A 273 -7.82 -15.67 5.52
N TRP A 274 -7.47 -14.99 4.43
CA TRP A 274 -6.56 -15.54 3.42
C TRP A 274 -5.09 -15.21 3.69
N SER A 275 -4.78 -13.99 4.13
CA SER A 275 -3.40 -13.51 4.31
C SER A 275 -2.83 -13.83 5.69
N GLY A 276 -3.67 -14.19 6.64
CA GLY A 276 -3.28 -14.33 8.04
C GLY A 276 -3.22 -13.02 8.79
N ASP A 277 -2.60 -13.09 9.96
CA ASP A 277 -2.41 -11.94 10.85
C ASP A 277 -1.31 -11.01 10.37
N VAL A 278 -1.31 -9.80 10.90
CA VAL A 278 -0.15 -8.92 10.86
C VAL A 278 0.92 -9.50 11.80
N ILE A 279 2.01 -10.00 11.21
CA ILE A 279 3.12 -10.63 11.93
C ILE A 279 4.22 -9.64 12.28
N TYR A 280 4.29 -8.52 11.55
CA TYR A 280 5.19 -7.41 11.82
C TYR A 280 4.57 -6.11 11.33
N GLU A 281 4.67 -5.06 12.15
CA GLU A 281 4.21 -3.73 11.82
C GLU A 281 5.17 -2.68 12.35
N ILE A 282 5.39 -1.63 11.55
CA ILE A 282 6.14 -0.44 11.96
C ILE A 282 5.43 0.81 11.46
N SER A 283 5.34 1.82 12.32
CA SER A 283 4.70 3.09 11.96
C SER A 283 5.63 4.03 11.19
N GLU A 284 5.04 4.96 10.43
CA GLU A 284 5.79 6.04 9.77
C GLU A 284 6.57 6.88 10.79
N GLU A 285 6.01 7.14 11.95
CA GLU A 285 6.65 7.93 13.01
C GLU A 285 7.97 7.32 13.45
N VAL A 286 8.00 6.01 13.69
CA VAL A 286 9.23 5.30 14.06
C VAL A 286 10.26 5.35 12.95
N LEU A 287 9.84 5.20 11.68
CA LEU A 287 10.76 5.27 10.53
C LEU A 287 11.32 6.69 10.34
N ARG A 288 10.55 7.73 10.59
CA ARG A 288 11.02 9.14 10.61
C ARG A 288 12.04 9.36 11.71
N LYS A 289 11.72 8.97 12.95
CA LYS A 289 12.67 9.08 14.07
C LYS A 289 14.00 8.35 13.82
N ARG A 290 13.98 7.29 13.00
CA ARG A 290 15.20 6.56 12.58
C ARG A 290 15.88 7.16 11.36
N GLY A 291 15.35 8.22 10.75
CA GLY A 291 15.91 8.83 9.54
C GLY A 291 15.79 7.97 8.28
N VAL A 292 14.90 6.98 8.27
CA VAL A 292 14.54 6.19 7.07
C VAL A 292 13.60 6.97 6.17
N LEU A 293 12.65 7.67 6.76
CA LEU A 293 11.72 8.58 6.08
C LEU A 293 12.06 10.03 6.42
N SER A 294 11.83 10.92 5.47
CA SER A 294 11.94 12.36 5.69
C SER A 294 10.91 12.84 6.70
N GLU A 295 11.28 13.82 7.49
CA GLU A 295 10.28 14.62 8.19
C GLU A 295 9.43 15.38 7.17
N TYR A 296 8.14 15.53 7.43
CA TYR A 296 7.31 16.33 6.56
C TYR A 296 6.32 17.22 7.33
N ARG A 297 6.01 18.34 6.72
CA ARG A 297 5.01 19.31 7.17
C ARG A 297 3.88 19.35 6.17
N VAL A 298 2.69 19.67 6.61
CA VAL A 298 1.52 19.83 5.75
C VAL A 298 1.08 21.28 5.74
N LEU A 299 0.83 21.82 4.55
CA LEU A 299 0.21 23.12 4.36
C LEU A 299 -1.13 22.92 3.65
N MET A 300 -2.24 23.24 4.30
CA MET A 300 -3.55 23.22 3.69
C MET A 300 -3.99 24.64 3.34
N LEU A 301 -4.34 24.87 2.08
CA LEU A 301 -4.87 26.14 1.59
C LEU A 301 -6.40 26.06 1.55
N MET A 302 -7.04 26.78 2.44
CA MET A 302 -8.50 26.87 2.49
C MET A 302 -8.98 27.74 1.33
N VAL A 303 -9.82 27.16 0.48
CA VAL A 303 -10.41 27.82 -0.68
C VAL A 303 -11.91 27.88 -0.51
N ASP A 304 -12.44 29.09 -0.51
CA ASP A 304 -13.88 29.34 -0.52
C ASP A 304 -14.24 30.25 -1.69
N HIS A 305 -15.28 29.89 -2.40
CA HIS A 305 -15.86 30.73 -3.44
C HIS A 305 -17.37 30.48 -3.56
N ASP A 306 -18.06 31.46 -4.07
CA ASP A 306 -19.50 31.39 -4.23
C ASP A 306 -19.90 30.27 -5.21
N SER A 307 -20.50 29.21 -4.66
CA SER A 307 -21.03 28.08 -5.41
C SER A 307 -22.55 28.14 -5.62
N THR A 308 -23.18 29.27 -5.27
CA THR A 308 -24.65 29.43 -5.31
C THR A 308 -25.22 29.29 -6.73
N ASN A 309 -24.43 29.65 -7.74
CA ASN A 309 -24.82 29.53 -9.15
C ASN A 309 -24.69 28.10 -9.73
N CYS A 310 -24.15 27.14 -8.96
CA CYS A 310 -24.03 25.75 -9.40
C CYS A 310 -25.22 24.95 -8.86
N ILE A 311 -26.25 24.74 -9.69
CA ILE A 311 -27.50 24.04 -9.32
C ILE A 311 -27.32 22.51 -9.39
N ASP A 312 -26.27 22.01 -10.04
CA ASP A 312 -26.04 20.61 -10.25
C ASP A 312 -25.97 19.81 -8.93
N THR A 313 -26.45 18.58 -8.97
CA THR A 313 -26.39 17.61 -7.85
C THR A 313 -25.52 16.42 -8.16
N ASP A 314 -25.17 16.21 -9.44
CA ASP A 314 -24.25 15.15 -9.84
C ASP A 314 -22.83 15.48 -9.39
N TYR A 315 -22.23 14.55 -8.65
CA TYR A 315 -20.89 14.74 -8.07
C TYR A 315 -19.80 14.94 -9.13
N SER A 316 -19.89 14.25 -10.26
CA SER A 316 -18.89 14.36 -11.34
C SER A 316 -18.94 15.73 -12.01
N VAL A 317 -20.14 16.28 -12.20
CA VAL A 317 -20.36 17.63 -12.75
C VAL A 317 -19.87 18.68 -11.76
N LEU A 318 -20.19 18.52 -10.48
CA LEU A 318 -19.71 19.42 -9.42
C LEU A 318 -18.19 19.41 -9.34
N LEU A 319 -17.55 18.25 -9.40
CA LEU A 319 -16.11 18.09 -9.36
C LEU A 319 -15.45 18.83 -10.54
N LYS A 320 -16.00 18.67 -11.75
CA LYS A 320 -15.51 19.38 -12.94
C LYS A 320 -15.62 20.89 -12.79
N LYS A 321 -16.79 21.41 -12.46
CA LYS A 321 -17.06 22.86 -12.39
C LYS A 321 -16.37 23.54 -11.21
N LEU A 322 -16.35 22.90 -10.04
CA LEU A 322 -15.91 23.53 -8.79
C LEU A 322 -14.46 23.21 -8.43
N ILE A 323 -13.85 22.18 -9.01
CA ILE A 323 -12.44 21.82 -8.80
C ILE A 323 -11.64 22.08 -10.07
N TYR A 324 -11.94 21.38 -11.19
CA TYR A 324 -11.07 21.38 -12.37
C TYR A 324 -11.10 22.70 -13.13
N GLU A 325 -12.28 23.28 -13.32
CA GLU A 325 -12.50 24.53 -14.08
C GLU A 325 -12.61 25.77 -13.17
N SER A 326 -12.45 25.63 -11.86
CA SER A 326 -12.56 26.74 -10.91
C SER A 326 -11.44 27.76 -11.11
N LYS A 327 -11.79 28.96 -11.56
CA LYS A 327 -10.82 30.06 -11.72
C LYS A 327 -10.20 30.50 -10.40
N VAL A 328 -10.97 30.51 -9.31
CA VAL A 328 -10.48 30.90 -7.97
C VAL A 328 -9.46 29.86 -7.49
N ARG A 329 -9.82 28.60 -7.50
CA ARG A 329 -8.98 27.52 -7.02
C ARG A 329 -7.71 27.35 -7.85
N ASN A 330 -7.84 27.37 -9.17
CA ASN A 330 -6.70 27.33 -10.07
C ASN A 330 -5.82 28.57 -9.94
N GLY A 331 -6.40 29.74 -9.66
CA GLY A 331 -5.64 30.95 -9.35
C GLY A 331 -4.76 30.81 -8.09
N VAL A 332 -5.28 30.21 -7.02
CA VAL A 332 -4.49 29.88 -5.82
C VAL A 332 -3.38 28.88 -6.14
N LEU A 333 -3.68 27.82 -6.93
CA LEU A 333 -2.69 26.84 -7.37
C LEU A 333 -1.56 27.49 -8.19
N LEU A 334 -1.89 28.37 -9.14
CA LEU A 334 -0.90 29.07 -9.97
C LEU A 334 0.03 29.95 -9.13
N ARG A 335 -0.51 30.70 -8.17
CA ARG A 335 0.30 31.50 -7.25
C ARG A 335 1.23 30.61 -6.40
N LEU A 336 0.75 29.47 -5.94
CA LEU A 336 1.58 28.50 -5.21
C LEU A 336 2.72 27.97 -6.09
N ILE A 337 2.43 27.64 -7.35
CA ILE A 337 3.44 27.19 -8.32
C ILE A 337 4.53 28.25 -8.50
N GLU A 338 4.16 29.53 -8.63
CA GLU A 338 5.10 30.65 -8.72
C GLU A 338 6.01 30.72 -7.48
N ILE A 339 5.43 30.67 -6.27
CA ILE A 339 6.18 30.68 -5.01
C ILE A 339 7.21 29.56 -4.95
N LEU A 340 6.81 28.34 -5.28
CA LEU A 340 7.69 27.17 -5.23
C LEU A 340 8.77 27.20 -6.30
N ARG A 341 8.46 27.76 -7.48
CA ARG A 341 9.42 28.00 -8.58
C ARG A 341 10.47 29.01 -8.18
N GLU A 342 10.06 30.14 -7.59
CA GLU A 342 10.97 31.16 -7.05
C GLU A 342 11.94 30.58 -6.00
N MET A 343 11.48 29.64 -5.20
CA MET A 343 12.30 28.99 -4.17
C MET A 343 13.17 27.85 -4.69
N GLY A 344 13.03 27.45 -5.95
CA GLY A 344 13.79 26.38 -6.57
C GLY A 344 13.51 25.00 -5.96
N LEU A 345 12.33 24.77 -5.39
CA LEU A 345 11.96 23.51 -4.75
C LEU A 345 11.44 22.49 -5.77
N LYS A 346 11.99 21.29 -5.74
CA LYS A 346 11.58 20.19 -6.62
C LYS A 346 10.16 19.73 -6.26
N THR A 347 9.21 20.01 -7.15
CA THR A 347 7.77 19.91 -6.87
C THR A 347 7.07 18.93 -7.77
N LEU A 348 6.30 17.99 -7.18
CA LEU A 348 5.40 17.08 -7.88
C LEU A 348 3.95 17.50 -7.64
N LEU A 349 3.21 17.76 -8.71
CA LEU A 349 1.78 18.04 -8.64
C LEU A 349 1.00 16.78 -9.04
N MET A 350 0.15 16.30 -8.12
CA MET A 350 -0.60 15.05 -8.31
C MET A 350 -2.06 15.36 -8.63
N PHE A 351 -2.51 14.83 -9.77
CA PHE A 351 -3.87 14.95 -10.28
C PHE A 351 -4.60 13.61 -10.25
N HIS A 352 -5.90 13.64 -10.07
CA HIS A 352 -6.79 12.50 -10.30
C HIS A 352 -7.35 12.52 -11.72
N SER A 353 -7.59 13.72 -12.25
CA SER A 353 -8.16 13.94 -13.58
C SER A 353 -7.09 14.36 -14.59
N VAL A 354 -7.01 13.60 -15.68
CA VAL A 354 -6.18 13.97 -16.85
C VAL A 354 -6.65 15.29 -17.49
N GLU A 355 -7.96 15.57 -17.43
CA GLU A 355 -8.53 16.82 -17.96
C GLU A 355 -8.00 18.03 -17.16
N HIS A 356 -8.03 17.96 -15.81
CA HIS A 356 -7.50 19.02 -14.96
C HIS A 356 -5.99 19.19 -15.13
N GLU A 357 -5.26 18.08 -15.22
CA GLU A 357 -3.82 18.06 -15.48
C GLU A 357 -3.47 18.81 -16.77
N ARG A 358 -4.23 18.60 -17.87
CA ARG A 358 -4.03 19.31 -19.14
C ARG A 358 -4.30 20.81 -19.00
N ILE A 359 -5.39 21.21 -18.33
CA ILE A 359 -5.70 22.63 -18.08
C ILE A 359 -4.52 23.31 -17.39
N ILE A 360 -3.98 22.75 -16.34
CA ILE A 360 -2.86 23.33 -15.59
C ILE A 360 -1.56 23.30 -16.40
N SER A 361 -1.30 22.24 -17.16
CA SER A 361 -0.14 22.16 -18.05
C SER A 361 -0.17 23.26 -19.12
N GLU A 362 -1.31 23.50 -19.75
CA GLU A 362 -1.49 24.58 -20.75
C GLU A 362 -1.27 25.98 -20.14
N MET A 363 -1.73 26.20 -18.89
CA MET A 363 -1.57 27.47 -18.19
C MET A 363 -0.14 27.73 -17.71
N THR A 364 0.63 26.69 -17.40
CA THR A 364 1.93 26.82 -16.72
C THR A 364 3.13 26.45 -17.56
N GLY A 365 2.93 25.72 -18.66
CA GLY A 365 3.98 25.10 -19.47
C GLY A 365 4.72 23.96 -18.76
N ILE A 366 4.27 23.49 -17.59
CA ILE A 366 4.90 22.39 -16.87
C ILE A 366 4.57 21.07 -17.57
N PRO A 367 5.57 20.20 -17.84
CA PRO A 367 5.33 18.92 -18.48
C PRO A 367 4.48 17.99 -17.59
N PHE A 368 3.66 17.15 -18.21
CA PHE A 368 2.83 16.18 -17.51
C PHE A 368 3.09 14.75 -17.96
N ILE A 369 2.78 13.79 -17.07
CA ILE A 369 2.84 12.36 -17.34
C ILE A 369 1.51 11.71 -16.98
N SER A 370 0.81 11.19 -17.99
CA SER A 370 -0.48 10.50 -17.83
C SER A 370 -0.44 9.05 -18.33
N GLY A 371 -1.59 8.38 -18.27
CA GLY A 371 -1.76 7.04 -18.84
C GLY A 371 -1.51 6.94 -20.34
N GLU A 372 -1.69 8.04 -21.05
CA GLU A 372 -1.52 8.15 -22.50
C GLU A 372 -0.06 8.41 -22.91
N THR A 373 0.80 8.81 -21.97
CA THR A 373 2.23 9.06 -22.21
C THR A 373 2.95 7.72 -22.49
N SER A 374 3.72 7.63 -23.57
CA SER A 374 4.51 6.44 -23.91
C SER A 374 5.55 6.12 -22.83
N SER A 375 6.02 4.87 -22.78
CA SER A 375 7.01 4.43 -21.79
C SER A 375 8.31 5.25 -21.87
N ASP A 376 8.80 5.45 -23.09
CA ASP A 376 10.08 6.14 -23.33
C ASP A 376 9.98 7.62 -23.00
N GLU A 377 8.90 8.27 -23.42
CA GLU A 377 8.64 9.67 -23.10
C GLU A 377 8.44 9.89 -21.58
N ARG A 378 7.82 8.92 -20.90
CA ARG A 378 7.65 8.95 -19.44
C ARG A 378 9.00 8.91 -18.73
N GLU A 379 9.90 8.03 -19.13
CA GLU A 379 11.24 7.95 -18.55
C GLU A 379 12.07 9.20 -18.89
N SER A 380 11.97 9.76 -20.10
CA SER A 380 12.64 11.03 -20.47
C SER A 380 12.19 12.17 -19.60
N ARG A 381 10.87 12.43 -19.52
CA ARG A 381 10.31 13.51 -18.68
C ARG A 381 10.64 13.35 -17.21
N LYS A 382 10.67 12.11 -16.72
CA LYS A 382 11.06 11.81 -15.34
C LYS A 382 12.55 12.10 -15.11
N SER A 383 13.44 11.71 -16.03
CA SER A 383 14.87 12.01 -15.94
C SER A 383 15.11 13.52 -15.95
N GLU A 384 14.54 14.23 -16.91
CA GLU A 384 14.62 15.69 -16.99
C GLU A 384 14.17 16.38 -15.69
N PHE A 385 13.05 15.92 -15.13
CA PHE A 385 12.54 16.42 -13.85
C PHE A 385 13.50 16.13 -12.68
N LEU A 386 14.10 14.96 -12.64
CA LEU A 386 15.01 14.56 -11.56
C LEU A 386 16.36 15.31 -11.66
N ASP A 387 16.82 15.60 -12.87
CA ASP A 387 18.08 16.27 -13.14
C ASP A 387 17.98 17.80 -12.95
N ALA A 388 16.80 18.37 -13.21
CA ALA A 388 16.56 19.80 -13.07
C ALA A 388 16.56 20.24 -11.60
N ARG A 389 17.31 21.31 -11.27
CA ARG A 389 17.22 22.00 -9.98
C ARG A 389 15.86 22.73 -9.91
N GLY A 390 15.07 22.48 -8.86
CA GLY A 390 13.75 23.10 -8.72
C GLY A 390 12.74 22.69 -9.80
N GLY A 391 12.95 21.53 -10.44
CA GLY A 391 12.06 21.01 -11.47
C GLY A 391 10.64 20.80 -10.97
N MET A 392 9.67 20.97 -11.88
CA MET A 392 8.26 20.71 -11.62
C MET A 392 7.71 19.70 -12.60
N LEU A 393 6.82 18.82 -12.12
CA LEU A 393 6.18 17.79 -12.93
C LEU A 393 4.73 17.62 -12.51
N LEU A 394 3.83 17.59 -13.49
CA LEU A 394 2.45 17.17 -13.27
C LEU A 394 2.33 15.67 -13.51
N ALA A 395 1.59 14.99 -12.66
CA ALA A 395 1.41 13.56 -12.79
C ALA A 395 0.00 13.13 -12.38
N SER A 396 -0.65 12.35 -13.24
CA SER A 396 -1.93 11.72 -12.92
C SER A 396 -1.75 10.45 -12.09
N ASP A 397 -2.85 9.79 -11.80
CA ASP A 397 -2.95 8.58 -10.98
C ASP A 397 -2.01 7.43 -11.37
N ILE A 398 -1.41 7.47 -12.55
CA ILE A 398 -0.42 6.48 -12.99
C ILE A 398 0.82 6.47 -12.09
N PHE A 399 1.11 7.61 -11.44
CA PHE A 399 2.16 7.74 -10.45
C PHE A 399 1.73 7.31 -9.04
N LYS A 400 0.45 6.95 -8.82
CA LYS A 400 -0.04 6.48 -7.52
C LYS A 400 0.64 5.21 -7.07
N LYS A 401 1.02 4.32 -8.01
CA LYS A 401 1.64 3.03 -7.69
C LYS A 401 3.00 2.88 -8.38
N GLY A 402 4.03 2.61 -7.60
CA GLY A 402 5.31 2.08 -8.08
C GLY A 402 6.38 3.07 -8.54
N VAL A 403 6.13 4.38 -8.69
CA VAL A 403 7.18 5.33 -9.07
C VAL A 403 7.82 5.95 -7.83
N ALA A 404 9.11 5.72 -7.67
CA ALA A 404 9.91 6.28 -6.61
C ALA A 404 10.56 7.60 -7.05
N LEU A 405 10.25 8.71 -6.36
CA LEU A 405 10.84 10.03 -6.59
C LEU A 405 11.42 10.60 -5.27
N PRO A 406 12.52 10.03 -4.76
CA PRO A 406 13.04 10.40 -3.44
C PRO A 406 13.54 11.84 -3.36
N GLN A 407 13.87 12.44 -4.49
CA GLN A 407 14.38 13.81 -4.56
C GLN A 407 13.29 14.88 -4.52
N VAL A 408 12.00 14.50 -4.63
CA VAL A 408 10.89 15.46 -4.57
C VAL A 408 10.77 16.05 -3.18
N GLU A 409 10.82 17.36 -3.07
CA GLU A 409 10.75 18.13 -1.83
C GLU A 409 9.30 18.48 -1.48
N VAL A 410 8.52 18.90 -2.47
CA VAL A 410 7.12 19.31 -2.29
C VAL A 410 6.18 18.45 -3.13
N LEU A 411 5.13 17.95 -2.49
CA LEU A 411 3.99 17.31 -3.14
C LEU A 411 2.78 18.22 -3.05
N ILE A 412 2.14 18.51 -4.17
CA ILE A 412 0.84 19.18 -4.19
C ILE A 412 -0.23 18.15 -4.54
N ASN A 413 -1.22 17.96 -3.64
CA ASN A 413 -2.42 17.16 -3.92
C ASN A 413 -3.46 18.06 -4.57
N VAL A 414 -3.49 18.12 -5.91
CA VAL A 414 -4.26 19.14 -6.62
C VAL A 414 -5.76 18.89 -6.57
N ASP A 415 -6.22 17.68 -6.88
CA ASP A 415 -7.66 17.43 -7.03
C ASP A 415 -8.37 17.05 -5.73
N GLY A 416 -7.64 16.93 -4.62
CA GLY A 416 -8.21 16.41 -3.39
C GLY A 416 -8.57 14.92 -3.53
N GLY A 417 -9.82 14.58 -3.28
CA GLY A 417 -10.34 13.22 -3.32
C GLY A 417 -10.71 12.69 -1.93
N LEU A 418 -11.42 11.55 -1.89
CA LEU A 418 -12.06 11.04 -0.68
C LEU A 418 -11.22 10.00 0.08
N GLU A 419 -10.33 9.27 -0.59
CA GLU A 419 -9.75 8.06 -0.02
C GLU A 419 -8.52 8.32 0.84
N ASP A 420 -8.59 7.95 2.11
CA ASP A 420 -7.47 8.01 3.06
C ASP A 420 -6.24 7.23 2.54
N ALA A 421 -6.47 6.05 1.95
CA ALA A 421 -5.39 5.24 1.37
C ALA A 421 -4.67 5.95 0.21
N ASN A 422 -5.40 6.66 -0.66
CA ASN A 422 -4.82 7.45 -1.74
C ASN A 422 -3.99 8.62 -1.22
N THR A 423 -4.49 9.30 -0.19
CA THR A 423 -3.77 10.40 0.48
C THR A 423 -2.46 9.90 1.08
N ILE A 424 -2.49 8.76 1.78
CA ILE A 424 -1.30 8.12 2.35
C ILE A 424 -0.33 7.68 1.26
N GLN A 425 -0.80 7.09 0.17
CA GLN A 425 0.06 6.66 -0.94
C GLN A 425 0.69 7.85 -1.68
N LYS A 426 -0.05 8.94 -1.90
CA LYS A 426 0.47 10.16 -2.53
C LYS A 426 1.61 10.76 -1.70
N LYS A 427 1.39 11.00 -0.40
CA LYS A 427 2.44 11.54 0.47
C LYS A 427 3.69 10.66 0.53
N GLY A 428 3.53 9.35 0.49
CA GLY A 428 4.64 8.39 0.47
C GLY A 428 5.62 8.59 -0.70
N ARG A 429 5.24 9.31 -1.77
CA ARG A 429 6.13 9.62 -2.91
C ARG A 429 7.25 10.57 -2.55
N VAL A 430 7.00 11.48 -1.63
CA VAL A 430 7.96 12.51 -1.20
C VAL A 430 8.66 12.17 0.12
N LEU A 431 8.17 11.16 0.87
CA LEU A 431 8.72 10.85 2.19
C LEU A 431 10.08 10.13 2.17
N GLY A 432 10.59 9.70 1.00
CA GLY A 432 11.90 9.10 0.93
C GLY A 432 12.99 10.09 1.35
N SER A 433 13.85 9.72 2.30
CA SER A 433 15.05 10.47 2.60
C SER A 433 16.18 10.09 1.63
N THR A 434 17.02 11.05 1.31
CA THR A 434 18.29 10.85 0.59
C THR A 434 19.40 11.48 1.41
N ASP A 435 20.65 11.31 1.01
CA ASP A 435 21.79 11.94 1.70
C ASP A 435 21.71 13.47 1.68
N THR A 436 21.01 14.04 0.69
CA THR A 436 20.84 15.50 0.52
C THR A 436 19.46 16.01 0.93
N LYS A 437 18.49 15.12 1.20
CA LYS A 437 17.11 15.49 1.51
C LYS A 437 16.58 14.73 2.73
N ASN A 438 16.27 15.46 3.79
CA ASN A 438 15.68 14.95 5.02
C ASN A 438 14.32 15.59 5.38
N ARG A 439 13.87 16.58 4.60
CA ARG A 439 12.60 17.29 4.79
C ARG A 439 11.75 17.26 3.53
N SER A 440 10.44 17.24 3.73
CA SER A 440 9.44 17.27 2.66
C SER A 440 8.25 18.13 3.09
N MET A 441 7.46 18.55 2.13
CA MET A 441 6.19 19.24 2.39
C MET A 441 5.08 18.64 1.53
N VAL A 442 3.91 18.45 2.14
CA VAL A 442 2.68 18.13 1.42
C VAL A 442 1.80 19.37 1.44
N ILE A 443 1.35 19.80 0.28
CA ILE A 443 0.41 20.90 0.15
C ILE A 443 -0.91 20.35 -0.39
N ASP A 444 -2.01 20.71 0.26
CA ASP A 444 -3.35 20.25 -0.11
C ASP A 444 -4.35 21.41 -0.04
N PHE A 445 -5.52 21.21 -0.61
CA PHE A 445 -6.59 22.22 -0.62
C PHE A 445 -7.69 21.82 0.35
N PHE A 446 -8.15 22.77 1.15
CA PHE A 446 -9.33 22.64 1.99
C PHE A 446 -10.49 23.35 1.29
N ASP A 447 -11.27 22.59 0.52
CA ASP A 447 -12.38 23.11 -0.27
C ASP A 447 -13.60 23.33 0.62
N MET A 448 -13.98 24.59 0.88
CA MET A 448 -15.04 24.98 1.82
C MET A 448 -16.44 24.94 1.22
N TYR A 449 -16.55 24.99 -0.08
CA TYR A 449 -17.82 25.00 -0.81
C TYR A 449 -18.41 23.60 -0.94
N ARG A 450 -19.74 23.48 -0.78
CA ARG A 450 -20.50 22.23 -0.74
C ARG A 450 -20.08 21.25 0.36
N VAL A 451 -21.07 20.66 0.98
CA VAL A 451 -20.87 19.73 2.13
C VAL A 451 -19.96 18.55 1.80
N HIS A 452 -20.06 18.03 0.57
CA HIS A 452 -19.24 16.88 0.15
C HIS A 452 -17.74 17.24 0.11
N PHE A 453 -17.36 18.35 -0.54
CA PHE A 453 -15.94 18.75 -0.64
C PHE A 453 -15.36 19.12 0.71
N LYS A 454 -16.15 19.85 1.53
CA LYS A 454 -15.75 20.18 2.91
C LYS A 454 -15.51 18.91 3.75
N ASN A 455 -16.41 17.93 3.69
CA ASN A 455 -16.25 16.67 4.41
C ASN A 455 -15.03 15.87 3.93
N HIS A 456 -14.74 15.88 2.62
CA HIS A 456 -13.55 15.24 2.07
C HIS A 456 -12.27 15.93 2.57
N SER A 457 -12.26 17.26 2.59
CA SER A 457 -11.14 18.05 3.09
C SER A 457 -10.91 17.83 4.58
N LEU A 458 -11.97 17.77 5.40
CA LEU A 458 -11.89 17.43 6.83
C LEU A 458 -11.29 16.04 7.06
N LYS A 459 -11.69 15.05 6.29
CA LYS A 459 -11.11 13.69 6.40
C LYS A 459 -9.62 13.69 6.08
N ARG A 460 -9.20 14.38 5.02
CA ARG A 460 -7.78 14.49 4.68
C ARG A 460 -6.99 15.23 5.76
N LEU A 461 -7.53 16.35 6.29
CA LEU A 461 -6.93 17.06 7.40
C LEU A 461 -6.72 16.15 8.61
N ASN A 462 -7.74 15.40 9.02
CA ASN A 462 -7.63 14.45 10.13
C ASN A 462 -6.58 13.35 9.84
N THR A 463 -6.48 12.88 8.60
CA THR A 463 -5.45 11.90 8.20
C THR A 463 -4.05 12.49 8.35
N TYR A 464 -3.85 13.75 7.98
CA TYR A 464 -2.57 14.44 8.14
C TYR A 464 -2.24 14.66 9.62
N VAL A 465 -3.15 15.22 10.40
CA VAL A 465 -2.96 15.46 11.84
C VAL A 465 -2.61 14.15 12.57
N ASN A 466 -3.33 13.06 12.30
CA ASN A 466 -3.03 11.76 12.88
C ASN A 466 -1.65 11.20 12.47
N SER A 467 -1.12 11.65 11.35
CA SER A 467 0.17 11.16 10.81
C SER A 467 1.37 11.95 11.31
N VAL A 468 1.26 13.27 11.46
CA VAL A 468 2.40 14.15 11.79
C VAL A 468 2.23 14.95 13.08
N GLY A 469 1.05 14.92 13.68
CA GLY A 469 0.68 15.79 14.80
C GLY A 469 0.18 17.17 14.33
N ASP A 470 -0.59 17.81 15.18
CA ASP A 470 -1.24 19.10 14.90
C ASP A 470 -0.22 20.22 14.64
N ASP A 471 0.87 20.25 15.40
CA ASP A 471 1.97 21.24 15.26
C ASP A 471 2.68 21.22 13.89
N SER A 472 2.47 20.17 13.10
CA SER A 472 3.09 20.01 11.79
C SER A 472 2.12 20.23 10.63
N VAL A 473 0.92 20.75 10.92
CA VAL A 473 -0.13 21.05 9.93
C VAL A 473 -0.51 22.50 10.04
N ASP A 474 -0.24 23.26 8.98
CA ASP A 474 -0.67 24.67 8.85
C ASP A 474 -1.91 24.74 7.96
N VAL A 475 -2.85 25.61 8.31
CA VAL A 475 -4.04 25.90 7.50
C VAL A 475 -4.08 27.40 7.25
N LEU A 476 -4.04 27.82 5.98
CA LEU A 476 -4.10 29.23 5.57
C LEU A 476 -5.37 29.51 4.78
N ASP A 477 -6.01 30.63 5.05
CA ASP A 477 -7.17 31.10 4.29
C ASP A 477 -6.68 31.86 3.02
N SER A 478 -6.96 31.30 1.85
CA SER A 478 -6.58 31.87 0.57
C SER A 478 -7.50 33.02 0.08
N GLY A 479 -8.55 33.33 0.84
CA GLY A 479 -9.49 34.40 0.49
C GLY A 479 -8.95 35.81 0.71
N ASN A 480 -7.90 35.99 1.50
CA ASN A 480 -7.18 37.23 1.70
C ASN A 480 -5.81 37.18 1.01
N GLY A 481 -5.23 38.32 0.64
CA GLY A 481 -3.91 38.35 -0.01
C GLY A 481 -2.74 37.97 0.89
N GLU A 482 -2.92 37.96 2.19
CA GLU A 482 -1.88 37.71 3.22
C GLU A 482 -1.34 36.28 3.18
N TRP A 483 -2.15 35.30 2.75
CA TRP A 483 -1.75 33.90 2.67
C TRP A 483 -0.47 33.66 1.85
N ILE A 484 -0.19 34.54 0.87
CA ILE A 484 0.98 34.43 0.01
C ILE A 484 2.27 34.59 0.81
N ASP A 485 2.32 35.61 1.66
CA ASP A 485 3.49 35.87 2.51
C ASP A 485 3.60 34.84 3.64
N ASP A 486 2.48 34.44 4.23
CA ASP A 486 2.44 33.40 5.23
C ASP A 486 2.93 32.06 4.66
N ALA A 487 2.46 31.66 3.47
CA ALA A 487 2.94 30.46 2.80
C ALA A 487 4.45 30.54 2.50
N LYS A 488 4.93 31.67 1.97
CA LYS A 488 6.36 31.91 1.74
C LYS A 488 7.17 31.75 3.03
N ASN A 489 6.71 32.32 4.13
CA ASN A 489 7.38 32.25 5.43
C ASN A 489 7.42 30.80 5.97
N ILE A 490 6.29 30.07 5.92
CA ILE A 490 6.22 28.67 6.36
C ILE A 490 7.17 27.80 5.53
N ILE A 491 7.14 27.92 4.20
CA ILE A 491 7.97 27.13 3.29
C ILE A 491 9.46 27.44 3.50
N ARG A 492 9.84 28.72 3.53
CA ARG A 492 11.23 29.15 3.76
C ARG A 492 11.78 28.64 5.08
N LYS A 493 11.02 28.80 6.15
CA LYS A 493 11.39 28.33 7.49
C LYS A 493 11.57 26.82 7.51
N TRP A 494 10.67 26.07 6.85
CA TRP A 494 10.73 24.64 6.81
C TRP A 494 11.93 24.10 6.06
N PHE A 495 12.24 24.66 4.88
CA PHE A 495 13.36 24.21 4.04
C PHE A 495 14.68 24.94 4.31
N ASN A 496 14.72 25.90 5.23
CA ASN A 496 15.86 26.78 5.50
C ASN A 496 16.35 27.51 4.22
N VAL A 497 15.43 27.97 3.38
CA VAL A 497 15.72 28.75 2.19
C VAL A 497 15.90 30.23 2.60
N GLY A 498 17.13 30.77 2.50
CA GLY A 498 17.41 32.17 2.85
C GLY A 498 16.83 33.16 1.84
N ASP A 499 16.73 34.42 2.24
CA ASP A 499 16.20 35.53 1.40
C ASP A 499 17.07 35.84 0.16
N ASN A 500 18.32 35.35 0.09
CA ASN A 500 19.31 35.66 -0.93
C ASN A 500 19.32 34.70 -2.13
N TYR A 501 18.22 34.04 -2.45
CA TYR A 501 18.15 33.11 -3.60
C TYR A 501 18.08 33.80 -4.98
N THR A 502 18.01 35.12 -5.00
CA THR A 502 17.90 35.95 -6.23
C THR A 502 19.25 36.27 -6.89
N ASP A 503 20.40 36.04 -6.26
CA ASP A 503 21.71 36.53 -6.71
C ASP A 503 22.68 35.47 -7.27
N MET A 504 22.19 34.32 -7.74
CA MET A 504 22.99 33.42 -8.57
C MET A 504 22.27 33.15 -9.90
N ARG A 505 22.19 34.15 -10.73
CA ARG A 505 21.95 34.03 -12.17
C ARG A 505 23.25 33.77 -12.92
#